data_af81ac5021ef7abd3536f80dd45b232c
#
_entry.id   af81ac5021ef7abd3536f80dd45b232c
#
_cell.length_a   1.000
_cell.length_b   1.000
_cell.length_c   1.000
_cell.angle_alpha   90.00
_cell.angle_beta   90.00
_cell.angle_gamma   90.00
#
_symmetry.space_group_name_H-M   'P 1'
#
loop_
_entity.id
_entity.type
_entity.pdbx_description
1 polymer ?
#
loop_
_entity_poly.entity_id
_entity_poly.type
_entity_poly.pdbx_seq_one_letter_code
_entity_poly.pdbx_strand_id
1 'polypeptide(L)'
;MWQTVTESASRIRRRRRVRRDLNLPPGPTWPAPMQVALWLARPYQLLSHCRRRYGPTFSLRLGRWDGVVAVSQPDAIRDVFTGAPDVMFAGPANDMLEPVVGPGSLLLLDGERHMRERKLLLPPFHGERMHRYGEIMRELSEREIERWPTGVPFPVHP
;
A
#
# COMPACT_ATOMS: atom_id res chain seq x y z
N MET A 1 17.58 19.31 -24.09
CA MET A 1 16.34 19.87 -23.51
C MET A 1 15.06 19.43 -24.25
N TRP A 2 15.08 19.11 -25.55
CA TRP A 2 13.90 18.68 -26.33
C TRP A 2 13.58 17.18 -26.23
N GLN A 3 14.53 16.31 -25.87
CA GLN A 3 14.30 14.86 -25.75
C GLN A 3 13.40 14.47 -24.55
N THR A 4 13.44 15.23 -23.47
CA THR A 4 12.64 14.99 -22.26
C THR A 4 11.13 15.22 -22.47
N VAL A 5 10.75 16.14 -23.37
CA VAL A 5 9.34 16.45 -23.64
C VAL A 5 8.68 15.38 -24.51
N THR A 6 9.42 14.82 -25.48
CA THR A 6 8.93 13.76 -26.38
C THR A 6 8.76 12.43 -25.65
N GLU A 7 9.65 12.10 -24.71
CA GLU A 7 9.51 10.91 -23.85
C GLU A 7 8.29 10.99 -22.91
N SER A 8 8.04 12.15 -22.35
CA SER A 8 6.87 12.37 -21.49
C SER A 8 5.56 12.20 -22.25
N ALA A 9 5.46 12.77 -23.45
CA ALA A 9 4.28 12.65 -24.31
C ALA A 9 4.04 11.20 -24.80
N SER A 10 5.09 10.47 -25.12
CA SER A 10 4.99 9.06 -25.53
C SER A 10 4.55 8.15 -24.38
N ARG A 11 5.04 8.40 -23.17
CA ARG A 11 4.60 7.69 -21.94
C ARG A 11 3.13 7.97 -21.63
N ILE A 12 2.67 9.21 -21.78
CA ILE A 12 1.26 9.60 -21.57
C ILE A 12 0.35 8.92 -22.61
N ARG A 13 0.75 8.87 -23.89
CA ARG A 13 0.00 8.21 -24.95
C ARG A 13 -0.06 6.69 -24.76
N ARG A 14 1.05 6.05 -24.34
CA ARG A 14 1.12 4.62 -24.02
C ARG A 14 0.21 4.27 -22.84
N ARG A 15 0.20 5.10 -21.76
CA ARG A 15 -0.68 4.93 -20.60
C ARG A 15 -2.17 5.05 -20.98
N ARG A 16 -2.54 6.00 -21.85
CA ARG A 16 -3.92 6.13 -22.34
C ARG A 16 -4.38 4.94 -23.19
N ARG A 17 -3.47 4.33 -23.97
CA ARG A 17 -3.76 3.15 -24.77
C ARG A 17 -3.99 1.91 -23.90
N VAL A 18 -3.09 1.65 -22.95
CA VAL A 18 -3.22 0.55 -21.97
C VAL A 18 -4.55 0.63 -21.21
N ARG A 19 -5.04 1.84 -20.90
CA ARG A 19 -6.32 2.01 -20.21
C ARG A 19 -7.55 1.64 -21.03
N ARG A 20 -7.52 1.80 -22.34
CA ARG A 20 -8.65 1.41 -23.19
C ARG A 20 -8.80 -0.11 -23.31
N ASP A 21 -7.70 -0.84 -23.12
CA ASP A 21 -7.67 -2.30 -23.23
C ASP A 21 -7.90 -3.01 -21.88
N LEU A 22 -7.87 -2.26 -20.75
CA LEU A 22 -8.16 -2.80 -19.43
C LEU A 22 -9.67 -2.67 -19.13
N ASN A 23 -10.35 -3.79 -18.97
CA ASN A 23 -11.72 -3.84 -18.49
C ASN A 23 -11.78 -3.56 -16.98
N LEU A 24 -11.55 -2.29 -16.61
CA LEU A 24 -11.53 -1.87 -15.22
C LEU A 24 -12.94 -1.89 -14.62
N PRO A 25 -13.08 -2.26 -13.34
CA PRO A 25 -14.34 -2.13 -12.60
C PRO A 25 -14.91 -0.71 -12.66
N PRO A 26 -16.25 -0.54 -12.50
CA PRO A 26 -16.88 0.77 -12.50
C PRO A 26 -16.31 1.67 -11.39
N GLY A 27 -16.37 2.98 -11.60
CA GLY A 27 -15.86 3.94 -10.62
C GLY A 27 -16.29 5.37 -10.93
N PRO A 28 -15.99 6.34 -10.04
CA PRO A 28 -16.40 7.72 -10.22
C PRO A 28 -15.78 8.34 -11.47
N THR A 29 -16.60 9.07 -12.20
CA THR A 29 -16.20 9.83 -13.40
C THR A 29 -15.64 11.21 -13.08
N TRP A 30 -15.61 11.59 -11.79
CA TRP A 30 -15.06 12.87 -11.34
C TRP A 30 -13.62 13.08 -11.80
N PRO A 31 -13.17 14.33 -11.97
CA PRO A 31 -11.78 14.63 -12.30
C PRO A 31 -10.79 14.00 -11.31
N ALA A 32 -9.65 13.52 -11.79
CA ALA A 32 -8.64 12.89 -10.93
C ALA A 32 -8.17 13.78 -9.77
N PRO A 33 -7.93 15.09 -9.93
CA PRO A 33 -7.57 15.96 -8.80
C PRO A 33 -8.63 15.99 -7.69
N MET A 34 -9.90 15.94 -8.03
CA MET A 34 -10.99 15.87 -7.04
C MET A 34 -10.97 14.55 -6.26
N GLN A 35 -10.73 13.42 -6.95
CA GLN A 35 -10.60 12.12 -6.30
C GLN A 35 -9.40 12.10 -5.35
N VAL A 36 -8.26 12.68 -5.75
CA VAL A 36 -7.06 12.83 -4.89
C VAL A 36 -7.36 13.70 -3.68
N ALA A 37 -8.01 14.85 -3.86
CA ALA A 37 -8.36 15.74 -2.76
C ALA A 37 -9.28 15.04 -1.73
N LEU A 38 -10.28 14.29 -2.21
CA LEU A 38 -11.17 13.51 -1.35
C LEU A 38 -10.43 12.35 -0.66
N TRP A 39 -9.50 11.69 -1.35
CA TRP A 39 -8.66 10.65 -0.77
C TRP A 39 -7.80 11.16 0.37
N LEU A 40 -7.22 12.34 0.23
CA LEU A 40 -6.39 12.96 1.28
C LEU A 40 -7.22 13.53 2.44
N ALA A 41 -8.34 14.16 2.15
CA ALA A 41 -9.15 14.84 3.16
C ALA A 41 -10.14 13.91 3.88
N ARG A 42 -10.76 12.97 3.14
CA ARG A 42 -11.86 12.12 3.66
C ARG A 42 -11.85 10.71 3.04
N PRO A 43 -10.79 9.91 3.24
CA PRO A 43 -10.63 8.60 2.60
C PRO A 43 -11.77 7.63 2.90
N TYR A 44 -12.21 7.53 4.15
CA TYR A 44 -13.30 6.63 4.52
C TYR A 44 -14.64 6.98 3.88
N GLN A 45 -14.97 8.27 3.80
CA GLN A 45 -16.18 8.73 3.15
C GLN A 45 -16.18 8.45 1.66
N LEU A 46 -15.03 8.69 1.00
CA LEU A 46 -14.84 8.38 -0.41
C LEU A 46 -15.02 6.88 -0.68
N LEU A 47 -14.29 6.03 0.05
CA LEU A 47 -14.37 4.58 -0.12
C LEU A 47 -15.77 4.03 0.18
N SER A 48 -16.39 4.49 1.25
CA SER A 48 -17.74 4.06 1.63
C SER A 48 -18.79 4.51 0.61
N HIS A 49 -18.68 5.72 0.06
CA HIS A 49 -19.55 6.20 -1.00
C HIS A 49 -19.40 5.36 -2.26
N CYS A 50 -18.14 5.13 -2.70
CA CYS A 50 -17.86 4.34 -3.90
C CYS A 50 -18.33 2.89 -3.75
N ARG A 51 -18.11 2.26 -2.59
CA ARG A 51 -18.59 0.91 -2.32
C ARG A 51 -20.11 0.80 -2.42
N ARG A 52 -20.85 1.75 -1.84
CA ARG A 52 -22.32 1.77 -1.93
C ARG A 52 -22.83 2.00 -3.35
N ARG A 53 -22.11 2.80 -4.14
CA ARG A 53 -22.55 3.22 -5.47
C ARG A 53 -22.16 2.26 -6.59
N TYR A 54 -20.96 1.65 -6.49
CA TYR A 54 -20.36 0.84 -7.55
C TYR A 54 -20.17 -0.63 -7.16
N GLY A 55 -20.42 -0.98 -5.90
CA GLY A 55 -20.23 -2.33 -5.38
C GLY A 55 -18.88 -2.53 -4.67
N PRO A 56 -18.59 -3.78 -4.28
CA PRO A 56 -17.43 -4.09 -3.44
C PRO A 56 -16.07 -3.98 -4.14
N THR A 57 -16.09 -3.89 -5.47
CA THR A 57 -14.90 -3.70 -6.30
C THR A 57 -15.12 -2.54 -7.24
N PHE A 58 -14.29 -1.51 -7.17
CA PHE A 58 -14.43 -0.30 -7.98
C PHE A 58 -13.07 0.33 -8.28
N SER A 59 -13.02 1.19 -9.29
CA SER A 59 -11.80 1.87 -9.73
C SER A 59 -11.76 3.32 -9.30
N LEU A 60 -10.57 3.80 -8.88
CA LEU A 60 -10.28 5.20 -8.58
C LEU A 60 -9.14 5.72 -9.46
N ARG A 61 -9.07 7.04 -9.62
CA ARG A 61 -7.98 7.75 -10.30
C ARG A 61 -7.24 8.60 -9.28
N LEU A 62 -6.11 8.07 -8.76
CA LEU A 62 -5.33 8.70 -7.70
C LEU A 62 -3.98 9.19 -8.23
N GLY A 63 -3.97 10.43 -8.74
CA GLY A 63 -2.78 11.09 -9.20
C GLY A 63 -2.11 10.40 -10.39
N ARG A 64 -0.89 9.90 -10.19
CA ARG A 64 -0.12 9.20 -11.24
C ARG A 64 -0.66 7.80 -11.57
N TRP A 65 -1.51 7.25 -10.71
CA TRP A 65 -2.14 5.94 -10.91
C TRP A 65 -3.53 6.12 -11.55
N ASP A 66 -3.60 5.86 -12.84
CA ASP A 66 -4.84 6.03 -13.61
C ASP A 66 -5.88 4.90 -13.41
N GLY A 67 -5.56 3.90 -12.62
CA GLY A 67 -6.42 2.73 -12.41
C GLY A 67 -6.11 2.02 -11.10
N VAL A 68 -6.37 2.68 -9.96
CA VAL A 68 -6.34 2.02 -8.65
C VAL A 68 -7.65 1.26 -8.48
N VAL A 69 -7.59 -0.06 -8.31
CA VAL A 69 -8.76 -0.88 -8.02
C VAL A 69 -8.86 -1.09 -6.52
N ALA A 70 -9.95 -0.64 -5.93
CA ALA A 70 -10.29 -0.89 -4.54
C ALA A 70 -11.13 -2.16 -4.44
N VAL A 71 -10.73 -3.06 -3.55
CA VAL A 71 -11.38 -4.36 -3.31
C VAL A 71 -11.76 -4.44 -1.84
N SER A 72 -13.00 -4.86 -1.55
CA SER A 72 -13.52 -4.94 -0.19
C SER A 72 -14.19 -6.29 0.15
N GLN A 73 -14.15 -7.26 -0.76
CA GLN A 73 -14.61 -8.63 -0.50
C GLN A 73 -13.49 -9.46 0.10
N PRO A 74 -13.72 -10.22 1.19
CA PRO A 74 -12.69 -11.02 1.84
C PRO A 74 -11.99 -12.01 0.91
N ASP A 75 -12.74 -12.70 0.05
CA ASP A 75 -12.18 -13.67 -0.89
C ASP A 75 -11.28 -13.01 -1.93
N ALA A 76 -11.73 -11.91 -2.53
CA ALA A 76 -10.92 -11.15 -3.49
C ALA A 76 -9.67 -10.52 -2.83
N ILE A 77 -9.77 -10.11 -1.56
CA ILE A 77 -8.60 -9.65 -0.80
C ILE A 77 -7.62 -10.82 -0.60
N ARG A 78 -8.12 -12.00 -0.23
CA ARG A 78 -7.30 -13.21 -0.10
C ARG A 78 -6.58 -13.51 -1.41
N ASP A 79 -7.29 -13.51 -2.55
CA ASP A 79 -6.73 -13.79 -3.86
C ASP A 79 -5.58 -12.83 -4.23
N VAL A 80 -5.72 -11.54 -3.90
CA VAL A 80 -4.65 -10.54 -4.09
C VAL A 80 -3.43 -10.86 -3.22
N PHE A 81 -3.63 -11.21 -1.93
CA PHE A 81 -2.51 -11.44 -1.01
C PHE A 81 -1.88 -12.84 -1.15
N THR A 82 -2.58 -13.79 -1.75
CA THR A 82 -2.06 -15.15 -2.02
C THR A 82 -1.72 -15.37 -3.49
N GLY A 83 -1.87 -14.35 -4.31
CA GLY A 83 -1.56 -14.40 -5.75
C GLY A 83 -0.11 -14.77 -6.02
N ALA A 84 0.13 -15.42 -7.16
CA ALA A 84 1.46 -15.86 -7.55
C ALA A 84 2.42 -14.67 -7.72
N PRO A 85 3.67 -14.78 -7.22
CA PRO A 85 4.65 -13.68 -7.22
C PRO A 85 5.07 -13.20 -8.62
N ASP A 86 4.82 -14.00 -9.65
CA ASP A 86 5.06 -13.70 -11.07
C ASP A 86 3.90 -12.93 -11.73
N VAL A 87 2.78 -12.81 -11.01
CA VAL A 87 1.58 -12.07 -11.45
C VAL A 87 1.35 -10.82 -10.62
N MET A 88 1.59 -10.89 -9.31
CA MET A 88 1.34 -9.81 -8.35
C MET A 88 2.64 -9.07 -8.01
N PHE A 89 2.84 -7.90 -8.61
CA PHE A 89 4.01 -7.05 -8.41
C PHE A 89 3.68 -5.87 -7.50
N ALA A 90 4.35 -5.77 -6.35
CA ALA A 90 4.17 -4.67 -5.40
C ALA A 90 5.19 -3.54 -5.59
N GLY A 91 6.39 -3.86 -6.12
CA GLY A 91 7.49 -2.91 -6.29
C GLY A 91 7.09 -1.62 -7.00
N PRO A 92 6.49 -1.68 -8.21
CA PRO A 92 6.11 -0.46 -8.96
C PRO A 92 5.10 0.45 -8.24
N ALA A 93 4.28 -0.09 -7.33
CA ALA A 93 3.37 0.71 -6.51
C ALA A 93 4.10 1.47 -5.41
N ASN A 94 5.23 0.94 -4.96
CA ASN A 94 6.04 1.46 -3.86
C ASN A 94 7.22 2.33 -4.31
N ASP A 95 7.44 2.54 -5.61
CA ASP A 95 8.55 3.34 -6.16
C ASP A 95 8.72 4.72 -5.50
N MET A 96 7.62 5.31 -5.02
CA MET A 96 7.65 6.58 -4.31
C MET A 96 8.40 6.53 -2.98
N LEU A 97 8.61 5.35 -2.41
CA LEU A 97 9.33 5.13 -1.16
C LEU A 97 10.85 4.99 -1.38
N GLU A 98 11.30 4.80 -2.62
CA GLU A 98 12.71 4.59 -2.95
C GLU A 98 13.68 5.61 -2.30
N PRO A 99 13.37 6.94 -2.29
CA PRO A 99 14.26 7.92 -1.67
C PRO A 99 14.41 7.74 -0.15
N VAL A 100 13.47 7.07 0.50
CA VAL A 100 13.46 6.85 1.96
C VAL A 100 14.04 5.49 2.32
N VAL A 101 13.63 4.43 1.59
CA VAL A 101 13.99 3.04 1.95
C VAL A 101 15.19 2.49 1.14
N GLY A 102 15.59 3.20 0.09
CA GLY A 102 16.66 2.80 -0.82
C GLY A 102 16.25 1.72 -1.84
N PRO A 103 16.99 1.59 -2.97
CA PRO A 103 16.63 0.72 -4.09
C PRO A 103 16.75 -0.79 -3.79
N GLY A 104 17.40 -1.16 -2.70
CA GLY A 104 17.54 -2.54 -2.23
C GLY A 104 16.46 -3.01 -1.26
N SER A 105 15.51 -2.15 -0.92
CA SER A 105 14.45 -2.47 0.03
C SER A 105 13.53 -3.58 -0.49
N LEU A 106 13.18 -4.52 0.39
CA LEU A 106 12.24 -5.59 0.10
C LEU A 106 10.88 -5.07 -0.43
N LEU A 107 10.49 -3.84 -0.05
CA LEU A 107 9.26 -3.20 -0.50
C LEU A 107 9.27 -2.82 -1.98
N LEU A 108 10.46 -2.69 -2.59
CA LEU A 108 10.64 -2.28 -3.98
C LEU A 108 11.01 -3.45 -4.89
N LEU A 109 11.32 -4.60 -4.32
CA LEU A 109 11.74 -5.78 -5.06
C LEU A 109 10.53 -6.61 -5.48
N ASP A 110 10.62 -7.24 -6.65
CA ASP A 110 9.61 -8.16 -7.17
C ASP A 110 10.25 -9.50 -7.60
N GLY A 111 9.41 -10.50 -7.85
CA GLY A 111 9.78 -11.79 -8.42
C GLY A 111 10.80 -12.57 -7.59
N GLU A 112 11.75 -13.22 -8.26
CA GLU A 112 12.75 -14.08 -7.62
C GLU A 112 13.67 -13.35 -6.64
N ARG A 113 14.02 -12.10 -6.96
CA ARG A 113 14.86 -11.28 -6.07
C ARG A 113 14.13 -10.98 -4.77
N HIS A 114 12.87 -10.58 -4.83
CA HIS A 114 12.03 -10.39 -3.63
C HIS A 114 11.96 -11.68 -2.80
N MET A 115 11.67 -12.81 -3.44
CA MET A 115 11.54 -14.11 -2.75
C MET A 115 12.85 -14.55 -2.08
N ARG A 116 13.99 -14.31 -2.70
CA ARG A 116 15.30 -14.62 -2.12
C ARG A 116 15.59 -13.77 -0.89
N GLU A 117 15.43 -12.44 -0.99
CA GLU A 117 15.67 -11.53 0.13
C GLU A 117 14.68 -11.77 1.28
N ARG A 118 13.42 -12.04 0.95
CA ARG A 118 12.40 -12.41 1.95
C ARG A 118 12.77 -13.67 2.71
N LYS A 119 13.25 -14.71 2.03
CA LYS A 119 13.68 -15.96 2.70
C LYS A 119 14.83 -15.73 3.67
N LEU A 120 15.75 -14.81 3.38
CA LEU A 120 16.85 -14.46 4.28
C LEU A 120 16.37 -13.71 5.53
N LEU A 121 15.32 -12.88 5.38
CA LEU A 121 14.79 -12.07 6.48
C LEU A 121 13.76 -12.83 7.34
N LEU A 122 13.15 -13.90 6.84
CA LEU A 122 12.06 -14.62 7.52
C LEU A 122 12.46 -15.32 8.85
N PRO A 123 13.65 -15.94 9.01
CA PRO A 123 13.95 -16.76 10.18
C PRO A 123 13.76 -16.05 11.54
N PRO A 124 14.09 -14.75 11.72
CA PRO A 124 13.84 -14.04 12.96
C PRO A 124 12.36 -13.87 13.33
N PHE A 125 11.45 -14.00 12.35
CA PHE A 125 10.02 -13.73 12.51
C PHE A 125 9.16 -14.99 12.64
N HIS A 126 9.76 -16.17 12.88
CA HIS A 126 9.04 -17.43 12.99
C HIS A 126 9.29 -18.17 14.30
N GLY A 127 8.27 -18.96 14.70
CA GLY A 127 8.37 -19.95 15.79
C GLY A 127 8.62 -19.32 17.16
N GLU A 128 9.45 -19.99 17.95
CA GLU A 128 9.76 -19.61 19.33
C GLU A 128 10.34 -18.20 19.49
N ARG A 129 11.03 -17.67 18.46
CA ARG A 129 11.55 -16.30 18.51
C ARG A 129 10.43 -15.27 18.62
N MET A 130 9.31 -15.49 17.94
CA MET A 130 8.15 -14.59 18.05
C MET A 130 7.50 -14.65 19.43
N HIS A 131 7.42 -15.84 20.04
CA HIS A 131 6.96 -15.97 21.43
C HIS A 131 7.87 -15.22 22.39
N ARG A 132 9.18 -15.41 22.25
CA ARG A 132 10.16 -14.69 23.07
C ARG A 132 10.10 -13.16 22.89
N TYR A 133 9.89 -12.67 21.67
CA TYR A 133 9.67 -11.25 21.45
C TYR A 133 8.40 -10.75 22.14
N GLY A 134 7.32 -11.54 22.11
CA GLY A 134 6.09 -11.23 22.84
C GLY A 134 6.32 -11.13 24.36
N GLU A 135 7.10 -12.03 24.94
CA GLU A 135 7.49 -11.99 26.35
C GLU A 135 8.30 -10.74 26.68
N ILE A 136 9.35 -10.46 25.88
CA ILE A 136 10.18 -9.24 26.06
C ILE A 136 9.33 -7.97 25.94
N MET A 137 8.45 -7.88 24.94
CA MET A 137 7.56 -6.73 24.77
C MET A 137 6.64 -6.56 25.96
N ARG A 138 6.08 -7.66 26.50
CA ARG A 138 5.23 -7.63 27.69
C ARG A 138 6.01 -7.12 28.91
N GLU A 139 7.18 -7.71 29.19
CA GLU A 139 8.02 -7.32 30.33
C GLU A 139 8.45 -5.84 30.27
N LEU A 140 8.85 -5.36 29.07
CA LEU A 140 9.22 -3.96 28.89
C LEU A 140 8.02 -3.02 29.09
N SER A 141 6.85 -3.43 28.59
CA SER A 141 5.62 -2.64 28.74
C SER A 141 5.16 -2.59 30.20
N GLU A 142 5.17 -3.72 30.90
CA GLU A 142 4.81 -3.78 32.33
C GLU A 142 5.74 -2.89 33.17
N ARG A 143 7.06 -3.00 32.94
CA ARG A 143 8.07 -2.17 33.62
C ARG A 143 7.88 -0.68 33.36
N GLU A 144 7.48 -0.31 32.14
CA GLU A 144 7.26 1.10 31.81
C GLU A 144 5.96 1.61 32.42
N ILE A 145 4.88 0.82 32.39
CA ILE A 145 3.58 1.14 32.99
C ILE A 145 3.70 1.33 34.52
N GLU A 146 4.52 0.53 35.20
CA GLU A 146 4.77 0.69 36.66
C GLU A 146 5.34 2.05 37.04
N ARG A 147 6.03 2.72 36.12
CA ARG A 147 6.59 4.06 36.29
C ARG A 147 5.60 5.20 36.07
N TRP A 148 4.46 4.89 35.49
CA TRP A 148 3.50 5.92 35.14
C TRP A 148 2.82 6.50 36.38
N PRO A 149 2.68 7.82 36.47
CA PRO A 149 1.97 8.44 37.58
C PRO A 149 0.48 8.07 37.51
N THR A 150 -0.11 7.77 38.67
CA THR A 150 -1.54 7.50 38.80
C THR A 150 -2.31 8.72 39.24
N GLY A 151 -3.54 8.91 38.72
CA GLY A 151 -4.44 9.97 39.14
C GLY A 151 -4.14 11.36 38.58
N VAL A 152 -3.13 11.51 37.72
CA VAL A 152 -2.79 12.77 37.05
C VAL A 152 -2.57 12.53 35.53
N PRO A 153 -2.99 13.48 34.69
CA PRO A 153 -2.66 13.41 33.26
C PRO A 153 -1.15 13.56 33.04
N PHE A 154 -0.57 12.72 32.15
CA PHE A 154 0.83 12.84 31.78
C PHE A 154 1.00 12.53 30.26
N PRO A 155 2.03 13.06 29.60
CA PRO A 155 2.33 12.72 28.22
C PRO A 155 2.91 11.31 28.15
N VAL A 156 2.35 10.44 27.31
CA VAL A 156 2.84 9.07 27.08
C VAL A 156 4.13 9.08 26.27
N HIS A 157 4.33 10.12 25.46
CA HIS A 157 5.54 10.35 24.67
C HIS A 157 6.25 11.61 25.22
N PRO A 158 7.56 11.52 25.58
CA PRO A 158 8.34 12.67 25.99
C PRO A 158 8.53 13.68 24.86
#